data_92db2bcf4d52b9c0062e323d07948383
#
_entry.id   92db2bcf4d52b9c0062e323d07948383
#
_cell.length_a   1.000
_cell.length_b   1.000
_cell.length_c   1.000
_cell.angle_alpha   90.00
_cell.angle_beta   90.00
_cell.angle_gamma   90.00
#
_symmetry.space_group_name_H-M   'P 1'
#
loop_
_entity.id
_entity.type
_entity.pdbx_description
1 polymer ?
#
loop_
_entity_poly.entity_id
_entity_poly.type
_entity_poly.pdbx_seq_one_letter_code
_entity_poly.pdbx_strand_id
1 'polypeptide(L)'
;MGKTVTFNRPDGQIIHGYLAEPEHAASAAAVVVIQEWWGLNDQIRGVADRLASTGYIALVPDLYRGKSTAEAEEAHHLMTGLNFADAASQDIRGAVQFLKTRSGKVGVTGFCMGGALTLQTLCTSPEVDAGVVWYGCPPLQYIEANKIRVPLLAHWATQDEFFPIATIDLLQEKLREADVAFEFHRYLAHHAFANETAVGPGRIPATQYDSVWSQQAWDRTFSFFGRWLR
;
A
#
# COMPACT_ATOMS: atom_id res chain seq x y z
N MET A 1 -2.75 6.52 -18.96
CA MET A 1 -3.36 5.19 -18.68
C MET A 1 -2.27 4.14 -18.69
N GLY A 2 -2.25 3.32 -17.66
CA GLY A 2 -1.30 2.22 -17.57
C GLY A 2 -1.69 1.01 -18.43
N LYS A 3 -0.92 -0.05 -18.32
CA LYS A 3 -1.07 -1.30 -19.08
C LYS A 3 -0.94 -2.53 -18.17
N THR A 4 -1.55 -3.62 -18.54
CA THR A 4 -1.31 -4.91 -17.88
C THR A 4 0.08 -5.42 -18.24
N VAL A 5 0.81 -5.87 -17.24
CA VAL A 5 2.14 -6.49 -17.39
C VAL A 5 2.18 -7.81 -16.63
N THR A 6 3.19 -8.62 -16.94
CA THR A 6 3.53 -9.83 -16.18
C THR A 6 4.93 -9.70 -15.62
N PHE A 7 5.16 -10.29 -14.48
CA PHE A 7 6.48 -10.36 -13.84
C PHE A 7 6.59 -11.63 -12.99
N ASN A 8 7.81 -11.99 -12.63
CA ASN A 8 8.08 -13.19 -11.86
C ASN A 8 8.05 -12.86 -10.35
N ARG A 9 7.48 -13.77 -9.57
CA ARG A 9 7.66 -13.87 -8.13
C ARG A 9 9.07 -14.42 -7.84
N PRO A 10 9.60 -14.26 -6.62
CA PRO A 10 10.86 -14.91 -6.21
C PRO A 10 10.88 -16.43 -6.40
N ASP A 11 9.73 -17.11 -6.27
CA ASP A 11 9.59 -18.56 -6.48
C ASP A 11 9.50 -18.96 -7.96
N GLY A 12 9.56 -18.00 -8.88
CA GLY A 12 9.50 -18.20 -10.33
C GLY A 12 8.11 -18.25 -10.94
N GLN A 13 7.04 -18.21 -10.12
CA GLN A 13 5.69 -18.11 -10.66
C GLN A 13 5.45 -16.75 -11.31
N ILE A 14 4.62 -16.73 -12.37
CA ILE A 14 4.24 -15.50 -13.06
C ILE A 14 2.99 -14.91 -12.42
N ILE A 15 3.03 -13.61 -12.19
CA ILE A 15 1.90 -12.81 -11.69
C ILE A 15 1.62 -11.66 -12.66
N HIS A 16 0.37 -11.23 -12.71
CA HIS A 16 -0.07 -10.06 -13.47
C HIS A 16 -0.09 -8.82 -12.57
N GLY A 17 0.00 -7.65 -13.20
CA GLY A 17 -0.17 -6.38 -12.52
C GLY A 17 -0.53 -5.26 -13.48
N TYR A 18 -0.91 -4.11 -12.92
CA TYR A 18 -1.16 -2.88 -13.66
C TYR A 18 0.03 -1.94 -13.50
N LEU A 19 0.68 -1.60 -14.61
CA LEU A 19 1.84 -0.69 -14.65
C LEU A 19 1.44 0.65 -15.24
N ALA A 20 1.60 1.73 -14.48
CA ALA A 20 1.50 3.10 -14.93
C ALA A 20 2.90 3.74 -14.95
N GLU A 21 3.25 4.40 -16.05
CA GLU A 21 4.56 5.01 -16.25
C GLU A 21 4.40 6.51 -16.52
N PRO A 22 5.29 7.37 -15.96
CA PRO A 22 5.30 8.78 -16.28
C PRO A 22 5.82 9.01 -17.72
N GLU A 23 5.60 10.20 -18.25
CA GLU A 23 6.07 10.57 -19.58
C GLU A 23 7.61 10.41 -19.72
N HIS A 24 8.35 10.72 -18.66
CA HIS A 24 9.82 10.58 -18.59
C HIS A 24 10.20 9.53 -17.54
N ALA A 25 10.09 8.24 -17.91
CA ALA A 25 10.32 7.12 -17.01
C ALA A 25 11.80 6.77 -16.77
N ALA A 26 12.73 7.19 -17.64
CA ALA A 26 14.13 6.71 -17.64
C ALA A 26 14.92 6.95 -16.35
N SER A 27 14.56 7.97 -15.56
CA SER A 27 15.18 8.28 -14.26
C SER A 27 14.17 8.32 -13.12
N ALA A 28 12.95 7.86 -13.37
CA ALA A 28 11.88 7.92 -12.39
C ALA A 28 12.11 6.91 -11.26
N ALA A 29 11.85 7.34 -10.03
CA ALA A 29 11.69 6.43 -8.91
C ALA A 29 10.41 5.60 -9.09
N ALA A 30 10.34 4.44 -8.45
CA ALA A 30 9.22 3.54 -8.63
C ALA A 30 8.50 3.24 -7.31
N VAL A 31 7.20 2.90 -7.40
CA VAL A 31 6.36 2.59 -6.24
C VAL A 31 5.49 1.37 -6.55
N VAL A 32 5.55 0.36 -5.70
CA VAL A 32 4.55 -0.72 -5.69
C VAL A 32 3.33 -0.22 -4.92
N VAL A 33 2.15 -0.34 -5.51
CA VAL A 33 0.86 0.03 -4.92
C VAL A 33 0.08 -1.22 -4.56
N ILE A 34 -0.26 -1.39 -3.30
CA ILE A 34 -0.96 -2.59 -2.83
C ILE A 34 -2.44 -2.28 -2.65
N GLN A 35 -3.27 -3.10 -3.30
CA GLN A 35 -4.72 -3.00 -3.34
C GLN A 35 -5.38 -3.09 -1.96
N GLU A 36 -6.58 -2.54 -1.86
CA GLU A 36 -7.51 -2.86 -0.79
C GLU A 36 -8.12 -4.26 -0.98
N TRP A 37 -8.99 -4.68 -0.09
CA TRP A 37 -9.66 -5.97 -0.15
C TRP A 37 -10.59 -6.18 -1.37
N TRP A 38 -10.84 -5.10 -2.14
CA TRP A 38 -11.67 -5.12 -3.36
C TRP A 38 -11.01 -5.76 -4.58
N GLY A 39 -9.70 -5.99 -4.53
CA GLY A 39 -8.92 -6.47 -5.67
C GLY A 39 -8.32 -5.34 -6.52
N LEU A 40 -7.72 -5.70 -7.65
CA LEU A 40 -7.16 -4.77 -8.62
C LEU A 40 -8.28 -4.13 -9.45
N ASN A 41 -9.03 -3.20 -8.86
CA ASN A 41 -10.13 -2.46 -9.46
C ASN A 41 -9.69 -1.10 -10.05
N ASP A 42 -10.63 -0.33 -10.59
CA ASP A 42 -10.33 0.97 -11.22
C ASP A 42 -9.89 2.03 -10.21
N GLN A 43 -10.35 1.93 -8.95
CA GLN A 43 -9.91 2.86 -7.89
C GLN A 43 -8.40 2.71 -7.65
N ILE A 44 -7.89 1.50 -7.46
CA ILE A 44 -6.45 1.31 -7.19
C ILE A 44 -5.58 1.52 -8.44
N ARG A 45 -6.12 1.29 -9.66
CA ARG A 45 -5.48 1.72 -10.90
C ARG A 45 -5.34 3.25 -10.96
N GLY A 46 -6.39 3.98 -10.53
CA GLY A 46 -6.35 5.45 -10.41
C GLY A 46 -5.27 5.94 -9.45
N VAL A 47 -5.00 5.21 -8.37
CA VAL A 47 -3.87 5.50 -7.47
C VAL A 47 -2.53 5.37 -8.20
N ALA A 48 -2.34 4.31 -8.99
CA ALA A 48 -1.11 4.15 -9.79
C ALA A 48 -0.98 5.23 -10.86
N ASP A 49 -2.07 5.59 -11.54
CA ASP A 49 -2.08 6.67 -12.54
C ASP A 49 -1.78 8.04 -11.88
N ARG A 50 -2.26 8.30 -10.66
CA ARG A 50 -1.91 9.49 -9.86
C ARG A 50 -0.41 9.57 -9.56
N LEU A 51 0.20 8.47 -9.13
CA LEU A 51 1.66 8.38 -8.92
C LEU A 51 2.43 8.62 -10.23
N ALA A 52 1.97 8.03 -11.32
CA ALA A 52 2.60 8.22 -12.64
C ALA A 52 2.52 9.69 -13.10
N SER A 53 1.39 10.38 -12.87
CA SER A 53 1.25 11.80 -13.18
C SER A 53 2.19 12.71 -12.37
N THR A 54 2.68 12.25 -11.23
CA THR A 54 3.65 12.96 -10.38
C THR A 54 5.10 12.50 -10.60
N GLY A 55 5.34 11.67 -11.62
CA GLY A 55 6.68 11.28 -12.06
C GLY A 55 7.24 10.00 -11.45
N TYR A 56 6.41 9.12 -10.90
CA TYR A 56 6.80 7.79 -10.42
C TYR A 56 6.37 6.69 -11.40
N ILE A 57 7.17 5.65 -11.55
CA ILE A 57 6.68 4.39 -12.14
C ILE A 57 5.86 3.69 -11.06
N ALA A 58 4.61 3.32 -11.32
CA ALA A 58 3.73 2.69 -10.35
C ALA A 58 3.27 1.31 -10.83
N LEU A 59 3.37 0.29 -9.98
CA LEU A 59 2.94 -1.08 -10.28
C LEU A 59 1.99 -1.59 -9.20
N VAL A 60 0.80 -2.01 -9.62
CA VAL A 60 -0.17 -2.71 -8.75
C VAL A 60 -0.10 -4.20 -9.05
N PRO A 61 0.46 -5.05 -8.16
CA PRO A 61 0.36 -6.50 -8.32
C PRO A 61 -1.08 -6.98 -8.14
N ASP A 62 -1.52 -7.94 -8.94
CA ASP A 62 -2.85 -8.54 -8.82
C ASP A 62 -2.83 -9.70 -7.82
N LEU A 63 -3.12 -9.40 -6.56
CA LEU A 63 -3.07 -10.39 -5.47
C LEU A 63 -4.19 -11.43 -5.55
N TYR A 64 -5.27 -11.14 -6.28
CA TYR A 64 -6.42 -12.03 -6.39
C TYR A 64 -6.53 -12.76 -7.73
N ARG A 65 -5.47 -12.69 -8.56
CA ARG A 65 -5.37 -13.46 -9.81
C ARG A 65 -6.53 -13.20 -10.77
N GLY A 66 -6.83 -11.93 -11.03
CA GLY A 66 -7.87 -11.48 -11.95
C GLY A 66 -9.23 -11.26 -11.30
N LYS A 67 -9.38 -11.49 -9.99
CA LYS A 67 -10.64 -11.26 -9.29
C LYS A 67 -10.69 -9.86 -8.68
N SER A 68 -11.85 -9.23 -8.75
CA SER A 68 -12.21 -8.00 -8.06
C SER A 68 -13.70 -7.96 -7.82
N THR A 69 -14.13 -7.26 -6.78
CA THR A 69 -15.55 -7.17 -6.43
C THR A 69 -15.88 -5.80 -5.84
N ALA A 70 -17.16 -5.45 -5.88
CA ALA A 70 -17.73 -4.32 -5.14
C ALA A 70 -18.59 -4.79 -3.94
N GLU A 71 -18.77 -6.11 -3.78
CA GLU A 71 -19.60 -6.70 -2.73
C GLU A 71 -18.73 -7.04 -1.53
N ALA A 72 -19.13 -6.53 -0.34
CA ALA A 72 -18.33 -6.64 0.89
C ALA A 72 -18.12 -8.09 1.34
N GLU A 73 -19.15 -8.95 1.20
CA GLU A 73 -19.07 -10.36 1.59
C GLU A 73 -18.06 -11.11 0.72
N GLU A 74 -18.08 -10.88 -0.60
CA GLU A 74 -17.12 -11.47 -1.52
C GLU A 74 -15.70 -10.93 -1.28
N ALA A 75 -15.55 -9.63 -1.03
CA ALA A 75 -14.27 -9.02 -0.68
C ALA A 75 -13.68 -9.64 0.60
N HIS A 76 -14.52 -9.87 1.62
CA HIS A 76 -14.12 -10.57 2.83
C HIS A 76 -13.65 -12.01 2.54
N HIS A 77 -14.37 -12.74 1.69
CA HIS A 77 -13.99 -14.10 1.28
C HIS A 77 -12.65 -14.11 0.53
N LEU A 78 -12.42 -13.18 -0.41
CA LEU A 78 -11.17 -13.06 -1.15
C LEU A 78 -9.99 -12.73 -0.20
N MET A 79 -10.20 -11.78 0.72
CA MET A 79 -9.17 -11.38 1.69
C MET A 79 -8.82 -12.51 2.66
N THR A 80 -9.81 -13.24 3.19
CA THR A 80 -9.58 -14.35 4.13
C THR A 80 -8.95 -15.57 3.46
N GLY A 81 -9.14 -15.72 2.15
CA GLY A 81 -8.49 -16.74 1.33
C GLY A 81 -7.04 -16.41 0.92
N LEU A 82 -6.61 -15.15 1.10
CA LEU A 82 -5.27 -14.72 0.75
C LEU A 82 -4.26 -15.14 1.82
N ASN A 83 -3.17 -15.79 1.41
CA ASN A 83 -2.02 -16.00 2.28
C ASN A 83 -1.19 -14.71 2.35
N PHE A 84 -1.33 -13.93 3.42
CA PHE A 84 -0.65 -12.66 3.59
C PHE A 84 0.87 -12.76 3.60
N ALA A 85 1.42 -13.83 4.20
CA ALA A 85 2.88 -14.04 4.24
C ALA A 85 3.43 -14.32 2.83
N ASP A 86 2.72 -15.14 2.05
CA ASP A 86 3.06 -15.42 0.65
C ASP A 86 2.89 -14.15 -0.21
N ALA A 87 1.78 -13.44 -0.07
CA ALA A 87 1.54 -12.19 -0.81
C ALA A 87 2.66 -11.16 -0.56
N ALA A 88 3.09 -10.96 0.69
CA ALA A 88 4.17 -10.02 1.02
C ALA A 88 5.53 -10.48 0.50
N SER A 89 5.89 -11.75 0.75
CA SER A 89 7.24 -12.27 0.45
C SER A 89 7.43 -12.73 -1.00
N GLN A 90 6.35 -12.96 -1.72
CA GLN A 90 6.38 -13.44 -3.10
C GLN A 90 5.76 -12.43 -4.08
N ASP A 91 4.46 -12.14 -3.99
CA ASP A 91 3.78 -11.30 -4.98
C ASP A 91 4.30 -9.86 -4.97
N ILE A 92 4.29 -9.23 -3.79
CA ILE A 92 4.70 -7.84 -3.64
C ILE A 92 6.21 -7.71 -3.80
N ARG A 93 6.98 -8.63 -3.23
CA ARG A 93 8.44 -8.65 -3.43
C ARG A 93 8.81 -8.86 -4.89
N GLY A 94 8.10 -9.72 -5.64
CA GLY A 94 8.29 -9.87 -7.09
C GLY A 94 8.04 -8.57 -7.84
N ALA A 95 7.00 -7.81 -7.46
CA ALA A 95 6.75 -6.48 -8.01
C ALA A 95 7.88 -5.49 -7.69
N VAL A 96 8.41 -5.51 -6.46
CA VAL A 96 9.59 -4.71 -6.07
C VAL A 96 10.79 -5.06 -6.93
N GLN A 97 11.12 -6.34 -7.06
CA GLN A 97 12.23 -6.83 -7.87
C GLN A 97 12.09 -6.46 -9.35
N PHE A 98 10.87 -6.57 -9.90
CA PHE A 98 10.57 -6.12 -11.26
C PHE A 98 10.82 -4.62 -11.44
N LEU A 99 10.37 -3.79 -10.49
CA LEU A 99 10.62 -2.35 -10.55
C LEU A 99 12.10 -1.99 -10.33
N LYS A 100 12.85 -2.76 -9.54
CA LYS A 100 14.31 -2.59 -9.39
C LYS A 100 15.10 -2.79 -10.66
N THR A 101 14.56 -3.51 -11.67
CA THR A 101 15.17 -3.59 -13.01
C THR A 101 14.98 -2.30 -13.82
N ARG A 102 14.13 -1.39 -13.38
CA ARG A 102 13.73 -0.15 -14.09
C ARG A 102 14.08 1.12 -13.32
N SER A 103 14.28 1.01 -12.02
CA SER A 103 14.52 2.14 -11.13
C SER A 103 15.54 1.80 -10.06
N GLY A 104 16.43 2.72 -9.75
CA GLY A 104 17.38 2.59 -8.65
C GLY A 104 16.71 2.62 -7.25
N LYS A 105 15.52 3.23 -7.14
CA LYS A 105 14.77 3.39 -5.91
C LYS A 105 13.33 2.91 -6.05
N VAL A 106 12.88 2.06 -5.11
CA VAL A 106 11.53 1.49 -5.10
C VAL A 106 10.89 1.65 -3.73
N GLY A 107 9.80 2.40 -3.68
CA GLY A 107 8.91 2.48 -2.52
C GLY A 107 7.77 1.46 -2.60
N VAL A 108 7.11 1.27 -1.46
CA VAL A 108 5.88 0.47 -1.35
C VAL A 108 4.81 1.29 -0.65
N THR A 109 3.60 1.29 -1.16
CA THR A 109 2.43 1.90 -0.51
C THR A 109 1.22 1.00 -0.61
N GLY A 110 0.33 1.04 0.38
CA GLY A 110 -0.87 0.22 0.36
C GLY A 110 -1.95 0.75 1.29
N PHE A 111 -3.20 0.39 0.96
CA PHE A 111 -4.41 0.93 1.56
C PHE A 111 -5.19 -0.19 2.25
N CYS A 112 -5.71 0.02 3.46
CA CYS A 112 -6.48 -0.99 4.22
C CYS A 112 -5.70 -2.31 4.35
N MET A 113 -6.19 -3.40 3.78
CA MET A 113 -5.47 -4.68 3.63
C MET A 113 -4.06 -4.45 3.07
N GLY A 114 -3.93 -3.61 2.03
CA GLY A 114 -2.65 -3.27 1.44
C GLY A 114 -1.72 -2.49 2.37
N GLY A 115 -2.26 -1.72 3.30
CA GLY A 115 -1.48 -1.07 4.37
C GLY A 115 -0.86 -2.09 5.32
N ALA A 116 -1.64 -3.10 5.72
CA ALA A 116 -1.15 -4.23 6.51
C ALA A 116 -0.05 -5.01 5.77
N LEU A 117 -0.26 -5.30 4.49
CA LEU A 117 0.73 -5.96 3.62
C LEU A 117 1.98 -5.10 3.40
N THR A 118 1.86 -3.77 3.38
CA THR A 118 3.01 -2.87 3.32
C THR A 118 3.93 -3.10 4.52
N LEU A 119 3.42 -3.11 5.75
CA LEU A 119 4.21 -3.38 6.95
C LEU A 119 4.90 -4.76 6.90
N GLN A 120 4.20 -5.80 6.46
CA GLN A 120 4.78 -7.13 6.31
C GLN A 120 5.86 -7.17 5.21
N THR A 121 5.65 -6.45 4.11
CA THR A 121 6.63 -6.34 3.03
C THR A 121 7.92 -5.67 3.51
N LEU A 122 7.82 -4.61 4.34
CA LEU A 122 9.00 -3.96 4.92
C LEU A 122 9.81 -4.90 5.85
N CYS A 123 9.15 -5.90 6.45
CA CYS A 123 9.84 -6.92 7.24
C CYS A 123 10.52 -8.00 6.40
N THR A 124 10.08 -8.23 5.15
CA THR A 124 10.48 -9.39 4.34
C THR A 124 11.25 -9.06 3.06
N SER A 125 11.19 -7.80 2.62
CA SER A 125 11.76 -7.37 1.32
C SER A 125 12.84 -6.31 1.52
N PRO A 126 14.11 -6.71 1.66
CA PRO A 126 15.21 -5.78 1.92
C PRO A 126 15.52 -4.85 0.73
N GLU A 127 14.94 -5.12 -0.43
CA GLU A 127 15.09 -4.33 -1.64
C GLU A 127 14.27 -3.03 -1.64
N VAL A 128 13.30 -2.88 -0.71
CA VAL A 128 12.47 -1.68 -0.58
C VAL A 128 13.30 -0.54 0.00
N ASP A 129 13.09 0.69 -0.49
CA ASP A 129 13.79 1.90 -0.02
C ASP A 129 12.94 2.78 0.90
N ALA A 130 11.60 2.72 0.83
CA ALA A 130 10.69 3.48 1.68
C ALA A 130 9.29 2.86 1.68
N GLY A 131 8.53 3.03 2.76
CA GLY A 131 7.15 2.55 2.86
C GLY A 131 6.15 3.62 3.25
N VAL A 132 4.92 3.57 2.69
CA VAL A 132 3.80 4.40 3.11
C VAL A 132 2.57 3.53 3.39
N VAL A 133 2.07 3.61 4.59
CA VAL A 133 0.90 2.84 5.07
C VAL A 133 -0.32 3.74 5.15
N TRP A 134 -1.45 3.30 4.61
CA TRP A 134 -2.73 3.97 4.72
C TRP A 134 -3.73 3.08 5.47
N TYR A 135 -4.11 3.50 6.66
CA TYR A 135 -5.16 2.91 7.52
C TYR A 135 -5.22 1.38 7.51
N GLY A 136 -4.06 0.70 7.62
CA GLY A 136 -4.03 -0.75 7.66
C GLY A 136 -2.85 -1.29 8.48
N CYS A 137 -3.14 -2.21 9.41
CA CYS A 137 -2.15 -2.81 10.30
C CYS A 137 -2.44 -4.31 10.45
N PRO A 138 -1.46 -5.20 10.22
CA PRO A 138 -1.65 -6.61 10.55
C PRO A 138 -1.61 -6.79 12.08
N PRO A 139 -2.07 -7.95 12.60
CA PRO A 139 -1.84 -8.27 14.01
C PRO A 139 -0.35 -8.12 14.37
N LEU A 140 -0.07 -7.45 15.49
CA LEU A 140 1.27 -6.99 15.86
C LEU A 140 2.31 -8.11 15.98
N GLN A 141 1.87 -9.35 16.25
CA GLN A 141 2.76 -10.52 16.28
C GLN A 141 3.39 -10.84 14.92
N TYR A 142 2.79 -10.39 13.81
CA TYR A 142 3.32 -10.59 12.46
C TYR A 142 4.23 -9.45 11.97
N ILE A 143 4.51 -8.46 12.83
CA ILE A 143 5.40 -7.35 12.52
C ILE A 143 6.74 -7.57 13.23
N GLU A 144 7.75 -7.97 12.46
CA GLU A 144 9.13 -8.08 12.92
C GLU A 144 9.82 -6.70 12.76
N ALA A 145 9.50 -5.76 13.66
CA ALA A 145 9.94 -4.36 13.55
C ALA A 145 11.46 -4.22 13.42
N ASN A 146 12.22 -5.10 14.06
CA ASN A 146 13.68 -5.15 13.98
C ASN A 146 14.23 -5.51 12.59
N LYS A 147 13.38 -5.94 11.65
CA LYS A 147 13.76 -6.16 10.24
C LYS A 147 13.48 -4.95 9.35
N ILE A 148 12.70 -3.97 9.81
CA ILE A 148 12.41 -2.75 9.05
C ILE A 148 13.66 -1.85 9.11
N ARG A 149 14.29 -1.59 7.96
CA ARG A 149 15.53 -0.82 7.85
C ARG A 149 15.38 0.46 7.02
N VAL A 150 14.17 0.77 6.62
CA VAL A 150 13.84 1.88 5.73
C VAL A 150 12.85 2.82 6.39
N PRO A 151 12.79 4.10 5.98
CA PRO A 151 11.83 5.04 6.50
C PRO A 151 10.39 4.63 6.19
N LEU A 152 9.52 4.88 7.15
CA LEU A 152 8.10 4.56 7.12
C LEU A 152 7.27 5.82 7.37
N LEU A 153 6.32 6.11 6.49
CA LEU A 153 5.25 7.07 6.71
C LEU A 153 3.93 6.30 6.91
N ALA A 154 3.09 6.73 7.84
CA ALA A 154 1.78 6.15 8.00
C ALA A 154 0.67 7.16 8.27
N HIS A 155 -0.49 6.91 7.64
CA HIS A 155 -1.70 7.70 7.72
C HIS A 155 -2.80 6.93 8.43
N TRP A 156 -3.24 7.40 9.61
CA TRP A 156 -4.19 6.73 10.49
C TRP A 156 -5.46 7.55 10.66
N ALA A 157 -6.61 6.90 10.59
CA ALA A 157 -7.90 7.51 10.89
C ALA A 157 -8.23 7.32 12.37
N THR A 158 -8.63 8.39 13.08
CA THR A 158 -8.92 8.30 14.53
C THR A 158 -10.30 7.74 14.85
N GLN A 159 -11.19 7.70 13.85
CA GLN A 159 -12.53 7.12 13.93
C GLN A 159 -12.62 5.79 13.19
N ASP A 160 -11.48 5.08 13.06
CA ASP A 160 -11.40 3.78 12.38
C ASP A 160 -11.89 2.66 13.30
N GLU A 161 -12.94 1.96 12.87
CA GLU A 161 -13.51 0.81 13.60
C GLU A 161 -12.80 -0.51 13.28
N PHE A 162 -12.05 -0.58 12.15
CA PHE A 162 -11.30 -1.78 11.76
C PHE A 162 -9.89 -1.81 12.36
N PHE A 163 -9.25 -0.64 12.48
CA PHE A 163 -7.90 -0.48 13.03
C PHE A 163 -7.90 0.58 14.14
N PRO A 164 -8.38 0.23 15.35
CA PRO A 164 -8.52 1.18 16.46
C PRO A 164 -7.18 1.85 16.82
N ILE A 165 -7.22 3.14 17.14
CA ILE A 165 -6.03 3.93 17.49
C ILE A 165 -5.20 3.31 18.61
N ALA A 166 -5.82 2.65 19.57
CA ALA A 166 -5.09 1.94 20.64
C ALA A 166 -4.13 0.87 20.08
N THR A 167 -4.52 0.16 19.02
CA THR A 167 -3.62 -0.79 18.33
C THR A 167 -2.48 -0.06 17.61
N ILE A 168 -2.78 1.10 17.04
CA ILE A 168 -1.76 1.94 16.35
C ILE A 168 -0.77 2.53 17.34
N ASP A 169 -1.21 2.88 18.55
CA ASP A 169 -0.31 3.33 19.62
C ASP A 169 0.67 2.21 20.03
N LEU A 170 0.19 0.96 20.14
CA LEU A 170 1.06 -0.19 20.40
C LEU A 170 2.04 -0.47 19.23
N LEU A 171 1.58 -0.31 17.99
CA LEU A 171 2.48 -0.39 16.82
C LEU A 171 3.56 0.69 16.90
N GLN A 172 3.20 1.92 17.25
CA GLN A 172 4.15 3.02 17.39
C GLN A 172 5.22 2.74 18.44
N GLU A 173 4.85 2.18 19.61
CA GLU A 173 5.81 1.76 20.63
C GLU A 173 6.74 0.66 20.09
N LYS A 174 6.18 -0.37 19.46
CA LYS A 174 6.96 -1.48 18.88
C LYS A 174 7.99 -1.00 17.83
N LEU A 175 7.63 -0.02 17.00
CA LEU A 175 8.55 0.56 16.01
C LEU A 175 9.64 1.42 16.70
N ARG A 176 9.28 2.17 17.75
CA ARG A 176 10.22 2.97 18.53
C ARG A 176 11.25 2.09 19.25
N GLU A 177 10.81 1.00 19.88
CA GLU A 177 11.68 0.02 20.55
C GLU A 177 12.67 -0.65 19.58
N ALA A 178 12.30 -0.78 18.30
CA ALA A 178 13.15 -1.34 17.25
C ALA A 178 13.99 -0.29 16.50
N ASP A 179 13.98 0.98 16.95
CA ASP A 179 14.70 2.11 16.35
C ASP A 179 14.38 2.32 14.85
N VAL A 180 13.13 2.09 14.48
CA VAL A 180 12.64 2.33 13.10
C VAL A 180 12.41 3.83 12.89
N ALA A 181 12.91 4.38 11.79
CA ALA A 181 12.60 5.75 11.39
C ALA A 181 11.17 5.83 10.85
N PHE A 182 10.26 6.48 11.54
CA PHE A 182 8.86 6.59 11.10
C PHE A 182 8.25 7.97 11.35
N GLU A 183 7.26 8.31 10.52
CA GLU A 183 6.38 9.48 10.63
C GLU A 183 4.92 8.98 10.68
N PHE A 184 4.19 9.23 11.79
CA PHE A 184 2.76 8.87 11.93
C PHE A 184 1.90 10.12 11.94
N HIS A 185 0.91 10.14 11.05
CA HIS A 185 -0.12 11.18 11.01
C HIS A 185 -1.48 10.61 11.35
N ARG A 186 -2.20 11.30 12.22
CA ARG A 186 -3.55 10.95 12.66
C ARG A 186 -4.54 11.99 12.13
N TYR A 187 -5.63 11.52 11.54
CA TYR A 187 -6.67 12.35 10.93
C TYR A 187 -8.00 12.10 11.61
N LEU A 188 -8.77 13.14 11.86
CA LEU A 188 -10.14 13.01 12.35
C LEU A 188 -11.04 12.52 11.20
N ALA A 189 -10.90 11.27 10.85
CA ALA A 189 -11.53 10.61 9.70
C ALA A 189 -11.92 9.16 10.04
N HIS A 190 -12.79 8.59 9.22
CA HIS A 190 -13.15 7.17 9.25
C HIS A 190 -12.19 6.33 8.40
N HIS A 191 -12.34 4.99 8.49
CA HIS A 191 -11.61 4.07 7.62
C HIS A 191 -11.84 4.42 6.13
N ALA A 192 -10.85 4.12 5.29
CA ALA A 192 -10.88 4.38 3.84
C ALA A 192 -11.05 5.88 3.46
N PHE A 193 -10.60 6.81 4.29
CA PHE A 193 -10.74 8.25 4.03
C PHE A 193 -10.05 8.72 2.73
N ALA A 194 -9.14 7.94 2.18
CA ALA A 194 -8.48 8.25 0.90
C ALA A 194 -9.07 7.48 -0.30
N ASN A 195 -10.12 6.67 -0.08
CA ASN A 195 -10.79 5.94 -1.15
C ASN A 195 -12.01 6.71 -1.65
N GLU A 196 -11.93 7.27 -2.84
CA GLU A 196 -12.96 8.12 -3.47
C GLU A 196 -14.28 7.37 -3.71
N THR A 197 -14.27 6.03 -3.69
CA THR A 197 -15.48 5.22 -3.87
C THR A 197 -16.24 4.97 -2.57
N ALA A 198 -15.64 5.29 -1.40
CA ALA A 198 -16.27 5.13 -0.09
C ALA A 198 -17.26 6.29 0.19
N VAL A 199 -18.26 6.45 -0.68
CA VAL A 199 -19.27 7.51 -0.66
C VAL A 199 -20.68 6.96 -0.87
N GLY A 200 -21.68 7.74 -0.50
CA GLY A 200 -23.10 7.42 -0.75
C GLY A 200 -23.68 6.35 0.20
N PRO A 201 -24.96 6.02 0.01
CA PRO A 201 -25.69 5.12 0.93
C PRO A 201 -25.29 3.66 0.83
N GLY A 202 -24.65 3.24 -0.29
CA GLY A 202 -24.18 1.88 -0.51
C GLY A 202 -22.79 1.58 0.05
N ARG A 203 -22.10 2.57 0.67
CA ARG A 203 -20.81 2.33 1.28
C ARG A 203 -20.93 1.48 2.56
N ILE A 204 -19.85 0.82 2.94
CA ILE A 204 -19.77 0.20 4.27
C ILE A 204 -19.87 1.30 5.34
N PRO A 205 -20.77 1.21 6.33
CA PRO A 205 -21.04 2.29 7.29
C PRO A 205 -19.80 2.85 8.00
N ALA A 206 -18.85 1.99 8.35
CA ALA A 206 -17.59 2.35 9.02
C ALA A 206 -16.54 2.97 8.09
N THR A 207 -16.82 3.09 6.78
CA THR A 207 -15.91 3.70 5.79
C THR A 207 -16.46 5.04 5.32
N GLN A 208 -15.58 6.01 5.09
CA GLN A 208 -15.99 7.30 4.53
C GLN A 208 -14.82 8.03 3.87
N TYR A 209 -14.98 8.37 2.59
CA TYR A 209 -14.05 9.27 1.91
C TYR A 209 -14.10 10.68 2.51
N ASP A 210 -12.95 11.26 2.73
CA ASP A 210 -12.78 12.64 3.16
C ASP A 210 -11.75 13.32 2.24
N SER A 211 -12.24 14.21 1.38
CA SER A 211 -11.40 14.85 0.36
C SER A 211 -10.29 15.73 0.95
N VAL A 212 -10.54 16.37 2.10
CA VAL A 212 -9.59 17.29 2.74
C VAL A 212 -8.45 16.49 3.37
N TRP A 213 -8.78 15.48 4.19
CA TRP A 213 -7.78 14.62 4.81
C TRP A 213 -7.05 13.75 3.80
N SER A 214 -7.74 13.27 2.76
CA SER A 214 -7.13 12.55 1.64
C SER A 214 -6.06 13.40 0.96
N GLN A 215 -6.39 14.64 0.57
CA GLN A 215 -5.45 15.53 -0.10
C GLN A 215 -4.23 15.81 0.80
N GLN A 216 -4.44 16.14 2.06
CA GLN A 216 -3.33 16.41 2.98
C GLN A 216 -2.41 15.18 3.17
N ALA A 217 -2.99 13.98 3.25
CA ALA A 217 -2.23 12.74 3.36
C ALA A 217 -1.42 12.45 2.08
N TRP A 218 -2.00 12.72 0.90
CA TRP A 218 -1.29 12.61 -0.38
C TRP A 218 -0.13 13.61 -0.48
N ASP A 219 -0.31 14.86 -0.08
CA ASP A 219 0.77 15.88 -0.09
C ASP A 219 1.96 15.43 0.79
N ARG A 220 1.67 14.85 1.96
CA ARG A 220 2.69 14.26 2.84
C ARG A 220 3.37 13.06 2.20
N THR A 221 2.60 12.20 1.54
CA THR A 221 3.12 11.02 0.81
C THR A 221 4.08 11.43 -0.30
N PHE A 222 3.70 12.41 -1.14
CA PHE A 222 4.58 12.90 -2.20
C PHE A 222 5.83 13.60 -1.65
N SER A 223 5.70 14.36 -0.57
CA SER A 223 6.85 14.96 0.11
C SER A 223 7.80 13.91 0.69
N PHE A 224 7.26 12.85 1.29
CA PHE A 224 8.02 11.73 1.82
C PHE A 224 8.75 10.95 0.72
N PHE A 225 8.03 10.52 -0.32
CA PHE A 225 8.66 9.83 -1.45
C PHE A 225 9.67 10.72 -2.20
N GLY A 226 9.42 12.03 -2.30
CA GLY A 226 10.37 12.98 -2.85
C GLY A 226 11.67 13.07 -2.07
N ARG A 227 11.63 12.89 -0.75
CA ARG A 227 12.81 12.88 0.14
C ARG A 227 13.61 11.58 0.05
N TRP A 228 12.94 10.44 -0.07
CA TRP A 228 13.58 9.14 0.11
C TRP A 228 13.82 8.35 -1.18
N LEU A 229 13.10 8.67 -2.25
CA LEU A 229 13.19 7.94 -3.52
C LEU A 229 13.82 8.76 -4.67
N ARG A 230 13.98 10.07 -4.51
CA ARG A 230 14.56 10.96 -5.55
C ARG A 230 15.92 11.49 -5.19
#